data_bf55df58093ffc37e0724d9dd54e0602
#
_entry.id   bf55df58093ffc37e0724d9dd54e0602
#
_cell.length_a   1.000
_cell.length_b   1.000
_cell.length_c   1.000
_cell.angle_alpha   90.00
_cell.angle_beta   90.00
_cell.angle_gamma   90.00
#
_symmetry.space_group_name_H-M   'P 1'
#
loop_
_entity.id
_entity.type
_entity.pdbx_description
1 polymer ?
#
loop_
_entity_poly.entity_id
_entity_poly.type
_entity_poly.pdbx_seq_one_letter_code
_entity_poly.pdbx_strand_id
1 'polypeptide(L)'
;SVDQAVFVLGVDGIRNVISAAVMRPMMAARNSREALFGQRAWRWGLTCARAAELIARTQGEDTSAHFMVGLLPSLAYITIRRELQRICRSRTATGEPEPALIRHALARYQWATCQLLANEWNLPPKYHAYLLAAERPAPRQKHTPLTDGMVIGTREVLRHAHQRNLAEEDLPKVVRLTPEQISSVRQALQKMLREGGRSTVRS
;
A
#
# COMPACT_ATOMS: atom_id res chain seq x y z
N SER A 1 -10.22 17.69 -14.15
CA SER A 1 -10.17 17.21 -12.75
C SER A 1 -9.44 15.86 -12.68
N VAL A 2 -8.99 15.46 -11.50
CA VAL A 2 -8.37 14.13 -11.28
C VAL A 2 -9.34 13.02 -11.69
N ASP A 3 -10.64 13.16 -11.43
CA ASP A 3 -11.66 12.21 -11.85
C ASP A 3 -11.74 12.07 -13.38
N GLN A 4 -11.57 13.14 -14.12
CA GLN A 4 -11.50 13.09 -15.58
C GLN A 4 -10.22 12.41 -16.07
N ALA A 5 -9.09 12.66 -15.43
CA ALA A 5 -7.84 11.97 -15.75
C ALA A 5 -7.92 10.47 -15.43
N VAL A 6 -8.55 10.10 -14.31
CA VAL A 6 -8.85 8.70 -13.93
C VAL A 6 -9.74 8.02 -14.96
N PHE A 7 -10.79 8.73 -15.42
CA PHE A 7 -11.71 8.21 -16.42
C PHE A 7 -11.05 8.04 -17.81
N VAL A 8 -10.23 9.01 -18.20
CA VAL A 8 -9.55 9.01 -19.53
C VAL A 8 -8.36 8.03 -19.56
N LEU A 9 -7.59 7.93 -18.46
CA LEU A 9 -6.39 7.10 -18.41
C LEU A 9 -6.70 5.65 -18.02
N GLY A 10 -7.86 5.41 -17.41
CA GLY A 10 -8.19 4.11 -16.84
C GLY A 10 -7.25 3.71 -15.68
N VAL A 11 -7.49 2.53 -15.10
CA VAL A 11 -6.69 2.01 -13.97
C VAL A 11 -5.22 1.82 -14.35
N ASP A 12 -4.95 1.38 -15.57
CA ASP A 12 -3.57 1.15 -16.06
C ASP A 12 -2.82 2.46 -16.32
N GLY A 13 -3.51 3.49 -16.83
CA GLY A 13 -2.93 4.81 -17.01
C GLY A 13 -2.57 5.46 -15.67
N ILE A 14 -3.43 5.34 -14.66
CA ILE A 14 -3.14 5.80 -13.29
C ILE A 14 -1.98 5.03 -12.69
N ARG A 15 -1.96 3.71 -12.85
CA ARG A 15 -0.85 2.87 -12.41
C ARG A 15 0.47 3.35 -13.01
N ASN A 16 0.49 3.70 -14.31
CA ASN A 16 1.67 4.23 -14.99
C ASN A 16 2.08 5.61 -14.48
N VAL A 17 1.13 6.52 -14.25
CA VAL A 17 1.41 7.87 -13.72
C VAL A 17 1.95 7.78 -12.29
N ILE A 18 1.34 6.96 -11.44
CA ILE A 18 1.80 6.75 -10.07
C ILE A 18 3.13 6.03 -10.06
N SER A 19 3.33 5.02 -10.92
CA SER A 19 4.62 4.36 -11.09
C SER A 19 5.70 5.36 -11.45
N ALA A 20 5.45 6.25 -12.41
CA ALA A 20 6.39 7.31 -12.78
C ALA A 20 6.66 8.29 -11.63
N ALA A 21 5.63 8.69 -10.88
CA ALA A 21 5.76 9.61 -9.75
C ALA A 21 6.53 8.99 -8.57
N VAL A 22 6.37 7.68 -8.33
CA VAL A 22 7.07 6.95 -7.27
C VAL A 22 8.46 6.50 -7.74
N MET A 23 8.61 6.16 -9.02
CA MET A 23 9.92 5.76 -9.57
C MET A 23 10.92 6.92 -9.65
N ARG A 24 10.48 8.17 -9.82
CA ARG A 24 11.38 9.33 -9.76
C ARG A 24 12.23 9.38 -8.48
N PRO A 25 11.64 9.26 -7.28
CA PRO A 25 12.43 9.17 -6.05
C PRO A 25 13.26 7.88 -5.92
N MET A 26 12.82 6.78 -6.56
CA MET A 26 13.56 5.51 -6.56
C MET A 26 14.75 5.56 -7.50
N MET A 27 14.63 6.24 -8.66
CA MET A 27 15.73 6.53 -9.57
C MET A 27 16.77 7.47 -8.94
N ALA A 28 16.38 8.26 -7.94
CA ALA A 28 17.26 9.06 -7.09
C ALA A 28 17.79 8.29 -5.87
N ALA A 29 17.63 6.95 -5.83
CA ALA A 29 18.17 6.11 -4.76
C ALA A 29 19.70 6.23 -4.73
N ARG A 30 20.24 6.57 -3.54
CA ARG A 30 21.67 6.82 -3.35
C ARG A 30 22.51 5.55 -3.38
N ASN A 31 21.89 4.40 -3.23
CA ASN A 31 22.52 3.08 -3.21
C ASN A 31 21.54 1.95 -3.53
N SER A 32 22.07 0.78 -3.81
CA SER A 32 21.29 -0.41 -4.15
C SER A 32 20.31 -0.84 -3.06
N ARG A 33 20.62 -0.58 -1.78
CA ARG A 33 19.75 -0.91 -0.64
C ARG A 33 18.49 -0.04 -0.64
N GLU A 34 18.61 1.27 -0.90
CA GLU A 34 17.48 2.18 -1.02
C GLU A 34 16.60 1.82 -2.22
N ALA A 35 17.22 1.49 -3.36
CA ALA A 35 16.49 1.05 -4.54
C ALA A 35 15.68 -0.23 -4.29
N LEU A 36 16.30 -1.23 -3.65
CA LEU A 36 15.64 -2.49 -3.29
C LEU A 36 14.49 -2.28 -2.30
N PHE A 37 14.70 -1.43 -1.30
CA PHE A 37 13.64 -1.05 -0.37
C PHE A 37 12.45 -0.41 -1.08
N GLY A 38 12.70 0.56 -1.96
CA GLY A 38 11.66 1.22 -2.74
C GLY A 38 10.87 0.25 -3.62
N GLN A 39 11.54 -0.68 -4.29
CA GLN A 39 10.89 -1.73 -5.09
C GLN A 39 9.99 -2.64 -4.23
N ARG A 40 10.45 -3.04 -3.04
CA ARG A 40 9.67 -3.87 -2.11
C ARG A 40 8.46 -3.13 -1.57
N ALA A 41 8.63 -1.88 -1.16
CA ALA A 41 7.55 -1.04 -0.68
C ALA A 41 6.50 -0.78 -1.78
N TRP A 42 6.95 -0.54 -3.00
CA TRP A 42 6.06 -0.37 -4.14
C TRP A 42 5.25 -1.65 -4.45
N ARG A 43 5.91 -2.81 -4.47
CA ARG A 43 5.23 -4.10 -4.66
C ARG A 43 4.17 -4.33 -3.59
N TRP A 44 4.50 -4.06 -2.33
CA TRP A 44 3.55 -4.12 -1.23
C TRP A 44 2.36 -3.18 -1.46
N GLY A 45 2.61 -1.92 -1.82
CA GLY A 45 1.57 -0.93 -2.11
C GLY A 45 0.64 -1.36 -3.23
N LEU A 46 1.17 -1.82 -4.35
CA LEU A 46 0.36 -2.32 -5.47
C LEU A 46 -0.50 -3.53 -5.07
N THR A 47 0.06 -4.42 -4.28
CA THR A 47 -0.67 -5.63 -3.83
C THR A 47 -1.82 -5.25 -2.90
N CYS A 48 -1.59 -4.35 -1.93
CA CYS A 48 -2.65 -3.84 -1.05
C CYS A 48 -3.71 -3.05 -1.82
N ALA A 49 -3.30 -2.21 -2.77
CA ALA A 49 -4.20 -1.44 -3.62
C ALA A 49 -5.11 -2.36 -4.45
N ARG A 50 -4.54 -3.39 -5.06
CA ARG A 50 -5.32 -4.39 -5.80
C ARG A 50 -6.28 -5.16 -4.91
N ALA A 51 -5.86 -5.53 -3.72
CA ALA A 51 -6.73 -6.19 -2.74
C ALA A 51 -7.91 -5.29 -2.36
N ALA A 52 -7.65 -4.02 -2.01
CA ALA A 52 -8.70 -3.05 -1.68
C ALA A 52 -9.68 -2.83 -2.84
N GLU A 53 -9.19 -2.71 -4.07
CA GLU A 53 -10.00 -2.61 -5.28
C GLU A 53 -10.93 -3.82 -5.46
N LEU A 54 -10.40 -5.02 -5.32
CA LEU A 54 -11.18 -6.26 -5.48
C LEU A 54 -12.25 -6.39 -4.40
N ILE A 55 -11.92 -6.07 -3.16
CA ILE A 55 -12.87 -6.08 -2.05
C ILE A 55 -13.96 -5.02 -2.26
N ALA A 56 -13.60 -3.79 -2.64
CA ALA A 56 -14.56 -2.74 -2.95
C ALA A 56 -15.54 -3.18 -4.05
N ARG A 57 -15.05 -3.87 -5.08
CA ARG A 57 -15.89 -4.43 -6.14
C ARG A 57 -16.94 -5.41 -5.61
N THR A 58 -16.58 -6.29 -4.69
CA THR A 58 -17.54 -7.26 -4.10
C THR A 58 -18.57 -6.60 -3.20
N GLN A 59 -18.27 -5.40 -2.69
CA GLN A 59 -19.14 -4.63 -1.82
C GLN A 59 -19.94 -3.54 -2.56
N GLY A 60 -19.75 -3.42 -3.89
CA GLY A 60 -20.41 -2.39 -4.70
C GLY A 60 -19.90 -0.97 -4.45
N GLU A 61 -18.67 -0.84 -3.93
CA GLU A 61 -18.03 0.44 -3.64
C GLU A 61 -17.15 0.92 -4.81
N ASP A 62 -16.67 2.17 -4.73
CA ASP A 62 -15.80 2.78 -5.75
C ASP A 62 -14.43 2.07 -5.83
N THR A 63 -14.27 1.22 -6.83
CA THR A 63 -13.08 0.40 -7.03
C THR A 63 -11.84 1.25 -7.32
N SER A 64 -11.97 2.29 -8.13
CA SER A 64 -10.86 3.16 -8.51
C SER A 64 -10.35 3.96 -7.31
N ALA A 65 -11.27 4.51 -6.51
CA ALA A 65 -10.91 5.22 -5.28
C ALA A 65 -10.21 4.29 -4.29
N HIS A 66 -10.68 3.06 -4.12
CA HIS A 66 -10.06 2.10 -3.19
C HIS A 66 -8.70 1.61 -3.67
N PHE A 67 -8.48 1.49 -4.99
CA PHE A 67 -7.14 1.26 -5.52
C PHE A 67 -6.19 2.43 -5.15
N MET A 68 -6.62 3.66 -5.35
CA MET A 68 -5.81 4.85 -5.04
C MET A 68 -5.45 4.94 -3.56
N VAL A 69 -6.44 4.87 -2.67
CA VAL A 69 -6.15 4.93 -1.22
C VAL A 69 -5.35 3.74 -0.73
N GLY A 70 -5.48 2.59 -1.38
CA GLY A 70 -4.69 1.39 -1.10
C GLY A 70 -3.20 1.53 -1.40
N LEU A 71 -2.81 2.47 -2.26
CA LEU A 71 -1.40 2.79 -2.54
C LEU A 71 -0.78 3.71 -1.47
N LEU A 72 -1.57 4.56 -0.85
CA LEU A 72 -1.07 5.62 0.03
C LEU A 72 -0.28 5.10 1.25
N PRO A 73 -0.64 4.00 1.92
CA PRO A 73 0.14 3.47 3.04
C PRO A 73 1.59 3.13 2.69
N SER A 74 1.85 2.59 1.51
CA SER A 74 3.22 2.28 1.07
C SER A 74 4.03 3.54 0.78
N LEU A 75 3.40 4.56 0.22
CA LEU A 75 4.02 5.87 -0.02
C LEU A 75 4.28 6.60 1.29
N ALA A 76 3.37 6.52 2.24
CA ALA A 76 3.57 7.01 3.60
C ALA A 76 4.76 6.31 4.28
N TYR A 77 4.89 5.00 4.10
CA TYR A 77 6.02 4.23 4.63
C TYR A 77 7.36 4.72 4.03
N ILE A 78 7.43 4.90 2.73
CA ILE A 78 8.64 5.42 2.06
C ILE A 78 8.99 6.81 2.60
N THR A 79 8.00 7.68 2.72
CA THR A 79 8.16 9.06 3.22
C THR A 79 8.66 9.07 4.66
N ILE A 80 8.01 8.34 5.56
CA ILE A 80 8.36 8.24 6.98
C ILE A 80 9.79 7.68 7.14
N ARG A 81 10.12 6.60 6.42
CA ARG A 81 11.45 6.01 6.50
C ARG A 81 12.54 6.98 6.05
N ARG A 82 12.32 7.70 4.96
CA ARG A 82 13.27 8.70 4.44
C ARG A 82 13.50 9.83 5.44
N GLU A 83 12.43 10.30 6.07
CA GLU A 83 12.54 11.35 7.08
C GLU A 83 13.29 10.86 8.33
N LEU A 84 13.01 9.64 8.78
CA LEU A 84 13.78 9.01 9.86
C LEU A 84 15.27 8.86 9.50
N GLN A 85 15.60 8.44 8.27
CA GLN A 85 16.98 8.36 7.82
C GLN A 85 17.66 9.74 7.82
N ARG A 86 16.96 10.79 7.38
CA ARG A 86 17.48 12.16 7.42
C ARG A 86 17.85 12.57 8.84
N ILE A 87 16.97 12.29 9.81
CA ILE A 87 17.19 12.59 11.23
C ILE A 87 18.33 11.74 11.80
N CYS A 88 18.36 10.43 11.51
CA CYS A 88 19.38 9.53 12.05
C CYS A 88 20.78 9.81 11.53
N ARG A 89 20.93 10.30 10.30
CA ARG A 89 22.26 10.66 9.74
C ARG A 89 23.00 11.69 10.56
N SER A 90 22.31 12.58 11.24
CA SER A 90 22.92 13.60 12.10
C SER A 90 23.11 13.14 13.55
N ARG A 91 22.58 11.98 13.95
CA ARG A 91 22.48 11.57 15.35
C ARG A 91 23.04 10.19 15.67
N THR A 92 23.23 9.33 14.67
CA THR A 92 23.72 7.96 14.87
C THR A 92 24.90 7.66 13.97
N ALA A 93 25.83 6.82 14.45
CA ALA A 93 27.01 6.42 13.69
C ALA A 93 26.68 5.66 12.39
N THR A 94 25.58 4.92 12.37
CA THR A 94 25.13 4.13 11.20
C THR A 94 24.30 4.95 10.21
N GLY A 95 23.69 6.06 10.64
CA GLY A 95 22.77 6.86 9.85
C GLY A 95 21.46 6.12 9.47
N GLU A 96 21.25 4.89 9.92
CA GLU A 96 20.07 4.10 9.64
C GLU A 96 19.12 4.06 10.84
N PRO A 97 17.81 4.21 10.65
CA PRO A 97 16.84 4.09 11.73
C PRO A 97 16.66 2.62 12.12
N GLU A 98 16.60 2.36 13.42
CA GLU A 98 16.31 1.04 13.93
C GLU A 98 14.90 0.55 13.53
N PRO A 99 14.71 -0.76 13.29
CA PRO A 99 13.40 -1.33 12.93
C PRO A 99 12.29 -1.02 13.95
N ALA A 100 12.62 -0.95 15.24
CA ALA A 100 11.68 -0.57 16.29
C ALA A 100 11.19 0.86 16.13
N LEU A 101 12.09 1.80 15.81
CA LEU A 101 11.76 3.19 15.57
C LEU A 101 10.85 3.35 14.34
N ILE A 102 11.16 2.62 13.25
CA ILE A 102 10.32 2.62 12.05
C ILE A 102 8.91 2.12 12.37
N ARG A 103 8.78 1.00 13.07
CA ARG A 103 7.47 0.46 13.49
C ARG A 103 6.67 1.46 14.33
N HIS A 104 7.32 2.09 15.30
CA HIS A 104 6.69 3.09 16.16
C HIS A 104 6.21 4.30 15.36
N ALA A 105 7.06 4.82 14.47
CA ALA A 105 6.71 5.96 13.62
C ALA A 105 5.56 5.64 12.66
N LEU A 106 5.53 4.44 12.07
CA LEU A 106 4.43 3.98 11.24
C LEU A 106 3.13 3.89 12.03
N ALA A 107 3.14 3.25 13.19
CA ALA A 107 1.96 3.13 14.03
C ALA A 107 1.38 4.50 14.42
N ARG A 108 2.24 5.51 14.59
CA ARG A 108 1.85 6.85 15.03
C ARG A 108 1.44 7.77 13.88
N TYR A 109 2.13 7.70 12.73
CA TYR A 109 2.06 8.75 11.70
C TYR A 109 1.57 8.26 10.33
N GLN A 110 1.36 6.96 10.12
CA GLN A 110 0.99 6.42 8.81
C GLN A 110 -0.23 7.12 8.22
N TRP A 111 -1.33 7.20 8.95
CA TRP A 111 -2.57 7.77 8.44
C TRP A 111 -2.49 9.29 8.25
N ALA A 112 -1.87 10.00 9.17
CA ALA A 112 -1.63 11.44 9.01
C ALA A 112 -0.77 11.72 7.76
N THR A 113 0.24 10.89 7.48
CA THR A 113 1.06 11.00 6.27
C THR A 113 0.25 10.68 5.01
N CYS A 114 -0.62 9.67 5.04
CA CYS A 114 -1.56 9.40 3.94
C CYS A 114 -2.47 10.61 3.65
N GLN A 115 -3.00 11.26 4.69
CA GLN A 115 -3.81 12.47 4.55
C GLN A 115 -3.02 13.63 3.92
N LEU A 116 -1.78 13.83 4.35
CA LEU A 116 -0.89 14.83 3.76
C LEU A 116 -0.64 14.57 2.27
N LEU A 117 -0.34 13.33 1.88
CA LEU A 117 -0.15 12.94 0.48
C LEU A 117 -1.41 13.14 -0.33
N ALA A 118 -2.57 12.77 0.19
CA ALA A 118 -3.86 12.97 -0.47
C ALA A 118 -4.15 14.46 -0.67
N ASN A 119 -3.80 15.31 0.29
CA ASN A 119 -3.94 16.76 0.20
C ASN A 119 -2.96 17.37 -0.82
N GLU A 120 -1.69 16.98 -0.78
CA GLU A 120 -0.65 17.40 -1.73
C GLU A 120 -1.04 17.11 -3.18
N TRP A 121 -1.69 15.98 -3.41
CA TRP A 121 -2.16 15.58 -4.74
C TRP A 121 -3.55 16.09 -5.08
N ASN A 122 -4.16 16.91 -4.24
CA ASN A 122 -5.51 17.44 -4.40
C ASN A 122 -6.55 16.35 -4.69
N LEU A 123 -6.46 15.22 -3.97
CA LEU A 123 -7.43 14.16 -4.12
C LEU A 123 -8.81 14.62 -3.63
N PRO A 124 -9.91 14.17 -4.28
CA PRO A 124 -11.26 14.52 -3.88
C PRO A 124 -11.60 14.15 -2.43
N PRO A 125 -12.57 14.82 -1.79
CA PRO A 125 -12.93 14.59 -0.38
C PRO A 125 -13.25 13.13 -0.02
N LYS A 126 -13.79 12.36 -0.96
CA LYS A 126 -14.09 10.94 -0.75
C LYS A 126 -12.86 10.10 -0.34
N TYR A 127 -11.67 10.44 -0.88
CA TYR A 127 -10.43 9.75 -0.54
C TYR A 127 -10.02 10.01 0.91
N HIS A 128 -10.16 11.26 1.35
CA HIS A 128 -9.92 11.64 2.75
C HIS A 128 -10.88 10.92 3.69
N ALA A 129 -12.16 10.74 3.30
CA ALA A 129 -13.14 10.01 4.07
C ALA A 129 -12.77 8.51 4.23
N TYR A 130 -12.28 7.86 3.16
CA TYR A 130 -11.82 6.47 3.23
C TYR A 130 -10.59 6.30 4.14
N LEU A 131 -9.65 7.24 4.07
CA LEU A 131 -8.48 7.25 4.96
C LEU A 131 -8.88 7.45 6.42
N LEU A 132 -9.79 8.37 6.69
CA LEU A 132 -10.29 8.63 8.03
C LEU A 132 -11.04 7.42 8.61
N ALA A 133 -11.84 6.73 7.80
CA ALA A 133 -12.53 5.51 8.21
C ALA A 133 -11.55 4.38 8.57
N ALA A 134 -10.40 4.32 7.91
CA ALA A 134 -9.34 3.35 8.22
C ALA A 134 -8.57 3.72 9.50
N GLU A 135 -8.29 5.01 9.70
CA GLU A 135 -7.60 5.52 10.90
C GLU A 135 -8.45 5.39 12.16
N ARG A 136 -9.72 5.74 12.06
CA ARG A 136 -10.66 5.82 13.19
C ARG A 136 -11.93 5.05 12.87
N PRO A 137 -11.84 3.71 12.87
CA PRO A 137 -13.01 2.90 12.54
C PRO A 137 -14.11 3.12 13.56
N ALA A 138 -15.33 3.37 13.06
CA ALA A 138 -16.52 3.42 13.90
C ALA A 138 -16.72 2.06 14.61
N PRO A 139 -17.26 2.00 15.83
CA PRO A 139 -17.38 0.76 16.60
C PRO A 139 -18.07 -0.39 15.87
N ARG A 140 -18.99 -0.06 14.94
CA ARG A 140 -19.72 -1.03 14.12
C ARG A 140 -19.14 -1.24 12.72
N GLN A 141 -18.11 -0.50 12.35
CA GLN A 141 -17.55 -0.47 10.99
C GLN A 141 -16.03 -0.53 11.01
N LYS A 142 -15.51 -1.54 11.72
CA LYS A 142 -14.06 -1.76 11.88
C LYS A 142 -13.37 -2.25 10.59
N HIS A 143 -14.15 -2.73 9.63
CA HIS A 143 -13.66 -3.30 8.38
C HIS A 143 -14.05 -2.40 7.22
N THR A 144 -13.06 -2.04 6.42
CA THR A 144 -13.22 -1.31 5.16
C THR A 144 -12.47 -2.07 4.07
N PRO A 145 -12.77 -1.85 2.77
CA PRO A 145 -11.97 -2.45 1.70
C PRO A 145 -10.48 -2.10 1.82
N LEU A 146 -10.15 -0.92 2.31
CA LEU A 146 -8.77 -0.49 2.55
C LEU A 146 -8.10 -1.31 3.66
N THR A 147 -8.72 -1.41 4.83
CA THR A 147 -8.12 -2.14 5.97
C THR A 147 -8.01 -3.63 5.70
N ASP A 148 -9.05 -4.25 5.19
CA ASP A 148 -9.06 -5.68 4.85
C ASP A 148 -8.11 -5.97 3.68
N GLY A 149 -8.04 -5.07 2.71
CA GLY A 149 -7.09 -5.13 1.59
C GLY A 149 -5.64 -5.07 2.05
N MET A 150 -5.32 -4.23 3.03
CA MET A 150 -3.99 -4.16 3.63
C MET A 150 -3.62 -5.46 4.36
N VAL A 151 -4.55 -6.07 5.09
CA VAL A 151 -4.31 -7.35 5.78
C VAL A 151 -4.00 -8.45 4.78
N ILE A 152 -4.87 -8.65 3.78
CA ILE A 152 -4.69 -9.72 2.78
C ILE A 152 -3.45 -9.43 1.90
N GLY A 153 -3.30 -8.19 1.43
CA GLY A 153 -2.18 -7.79 0.57
C GLY A 153 -0.84 -7.98 1.26
N THR A 154 -0.71 -7.55 2.51
CA THR A 154 0.51 -7.73 3.31
C THR A 154 0.82 -9.22 3.50
N ARG A 155 -0.19 -10.01 3.85
CA ARG A 155 -0.02 -11.46 4.03
C ARG A 155 0.49 -12.13 2.75
N GLU A 156 -0.07 -11.82 1.59
CA GLU A 156 0.34 -12.44 0.33
C GLU A 156 1.74 -12.00 -0.14
N VAL A 157 2.13 -10.75 0.12
CA VAL A 157 3.50 -10.27 -0.15
C VAL A 157 4.51 -11.01 0.72
N LEU A 158 4.25 -11.14 2.03
CA LEU A 158 5.13 -11.85 2.96
C LEU A 158 5.23 -13.33 2.60
N ARG A 159 4.10 -13.97 2.25
CA ARG A 159 4.09 -15.36 1.79
C ARG A 159 4.92 -15.55 0.52
N HIS A 160 4.74 -14.68 -0.46
CA HIS A 160 5.52 -14.71 -1.70
C HIS A 160 7.03 -14.53 -1.47
N ALA A 161 7.40 -13.76 -0.46
CA ALA A 161 8.80 -13.56 -0.04
C ALA A 161 9.31 -14.65 0.93
N HIS A 162 8.56 -15.72 1.16
CA HIS A 162 8.87 -16.80 2.12
C HIS A 162 9.13 -16.29 3.54
N GLN A 163 8.46 -15.18 3.93
CA GLN A 163 8.57 -14.61 5.26
C GLN A 163 7.41 -15.06 6.15
N ARG A 164 7.61 -14.95 7.47
CA ARG A 164 6.55 -15.21 8.46
C ARG A 164 5.34 -14.32 8.16
N ASN A 165 4.18 -14.93 8.07
CA ASN A 165 2.93 -14.26 7.74
C ASN A 165 1.76 -14.85 8.54
N LEU A 166 0.59 -14.20 8.44
CA LEU A 166 -0.64 -14.67 9.06
C LEU A 166 -1.07 -16.00 8.45
N ALA A 167 -1.44 -16.96 9.29
CA ALA A 167 -1.95 -18.25 8.83
C ALA A 167 -3.24 -18.09 8.03
N GLU A 168 -3.50 -19.00 7.10
CA GLU A 168 -4.66 -18.91 6.22
C GLU A 168 -5.98 -19.05 6.98
N GLU A 169 -6.01 -19.94 7.94
CA GLU A 169 -7.14 -20.20 8.83
C GLU A 169 -7.47 -19.03 9.77
N ASP A 170 -6.56 -18.09 9.92
CA ASP A 170 -6.78 -16.88 10.74
C ASP A 170 -7.34 -15.70 9.94
N LEU A 171 -7.26 -15.73 8.61
CA LEU A 171 -7.79 -14.65 7.78
C LEU A 171 -9.28 -14.35 8.02
N PRO A 172 -10.20 -15.35 8.08
CA PRO A 172 -11.61 -15.08 8.35
C PRO A 172 -11.90 -14.47 9.72
N LYS A 173 -10.95 -14.53 10.65
CA LYS A 173 -11.06 -13.93 11.98
C LYS A 173 -10.69 -12.45 12.00
N VAL A 174 -9.92 -11.99 11.02
CA VAL A 174 -9.33 -10.63 10.99
C VAL A 174 -9.83 -9.77 9.84
N VAL A 175 -10.54 -10.34 8.85
CA VAL A 175 -11.19 -9.62 7.76
C VAL A 175 -12.69 -9.95 7.72
N ARG A 176 -13.50 -9.03 7.19
CA ARG A 176 -14.95 -9.22 7.04
C ARG A 176 -15.32 -9.65 5.62
N LEU A 177 -14.85 -10.82 5.22
CA LEU A 177 -15.10 -11.42 3.91
C LEU A 177 -15.48 -12.89 4.07
N THR A 178 -16.26 -13.43 3.12
CA THR A 178 -16.52 -14.86 3.09
C THR A 178 -15.25 -15.63 2.69
N PRO A 179 -15.15 -16.92 3.00
CA PRO A 179 -14.01 -17.76 2.57
C PRO A 179 -13.80 -17.72 1.05
N GLU A 180 -14.88 -17.70 0.27
CA GLU A 180 -14.85 -17.63 -1.19
C GLU A 180 -14.29 -16.30 -1.68
N GLN A 181 -14.70 -15.18 -1.06
CA GLN A 181 -14.16 -13.84 -1.35
C GLN A 181 -12.69 -13.75 -1.01
N ILE A 182 -12.27 -14.25 0.15
CA ILE A 182 -10.86 -14.33 0.56
C ILE A 182 -10.06 -15.13 -0.48
N SER A 183 -10.54 -16.30 -0.86
CA SER A 183 -9.87 -17.17 -1.84
C SER A 183 -9.72 -16.47 -3.20
N SER A 184 -10.78 -15.83 -3.69
CA SER A 184 -10.78 -15.11 -4.97
C SER A 184 -9.77 -13.96 -4.96
N VAL A 185 -9.77 -13.13 -3.93
CA VAL A 185 -8.80 -12.02 -3.79
C VAL A 185 -7.38 -12.55 -3.75
N ARG A 186 -7.11 -13.56 -2.93
CA ARG A 186 -5.78 -14.16 -2.81
C ARG A 186 -5.27 -14.74 -4.13
N GLN A 187 -6.10 -15.46 -4.88
CA GLN A 187 -5.72 -16.01 -6.18
C GLN A 187 -5.30 -14.90 -7.16
N ALA A 188 -6.06 -13.81 -7.21
CA ALA A 188 -5.71 -12.66 -8.05
C ALA A 188 -4.38 -12.02 -7.65
N LEU A 189 -4.13 -11.85 -6.35
CA LEU A 189 -2.86 -11.30 -5.85
C LEU A 189 -1.67 -12.23 -6.12
N GLN A 190 -1.84 -13.53 -5.93
CA GLN A 190 -0.80 -14.53 -6.22
C GLN A 190 -0.43 -14.54 -7.71
N LYS A 191 -1.41 -14.43 -8.61
CA LYS A 191 -1.16 -14.29 -10.04
C LYS A 191 -0.34 -13.05 -10.33
N MET A 192 -0.75 -11.90 -9.81
CA MET A 192 -0.05 -10.62 -9.99
C MET A 192 1.40 -10.68 -9.48
N LEU A 193 1.64 -11.26 -8.31
CA LEU A 193 2.97 -11.38 -7.72
C LEU A 193 3.90 -12.29 -8.55
N ARG A 194 3.37 -13.38 -9.11
CA ARG A 194 4.13 -14.27 -10.02
C ARG A 194 4.51 -13.59 -11.33
N GLU A 195 3.60 -12.83 -11.92
CA GLU A 195 3.82 -12.11 -13.19
C GLU A 195 4.83 -10.97 -13.02
N GLY A 196 4.72 -10.19 -11.94
CA GLY A 196 5.66 -9.12 -11.60
C GLY A 196 7.10 -9.62 -11.35
N GLY A 197 7.27 -10.86 -10.88
CA GLY A 197 8.60 -11.49 -10.71
C GLY A 197 9.26 -11.89 -12.03
N ARG A 198 8.49 -12.16 -13.08
CA ARG A 198 9.01 -12.56 -14.41
C ARG A 198 9.53 -11.38 -15.23
N SER A 199 9.01 -10.18 -15.00
CA SER A 199 9.42 -8.97 -15.72
C SER A 199 10.81 -8.46 -15.31
N THR A 200 11.24 -8.75 -14.08
CA THR A 200 12.54 -8.32 -13.54
C THR A 200 13.72 -9.24 -13.92
N VAL A 201 13.45 -10.41 -14.51
CA VAL A 201 14.48 -11.38 -14.91
C VAL A 201 14.87 -11.24 -16.40
N ARG A 202 14.18 -10.39 -17.16
CA ARG A 202 14.39 -10.20 -18.61
C ARG A 202 15.01 -8.86 -19.01
N SER A 203 15.60 -8.12 -18.07
CA SER A 203 16.33 -6.86 -18.35
C SER A 203 17.78 -6.95 -17.92
#